data_0e577635ab2531ff0feb78e6ac822525
#
_entry.id   0e577635ab2531ff0feb78e6ac822525
#
_cell.length_a   1.000
_cell.length_b   1.000
_cell.length_c   1.000
_cell.angle_alpha   90.00
_cell.angle_beta   90.00
_cell.angle_gamma   90.00
#
_symmetry.space_group_name_H-M   'P 1'
#
loop_
_entity.id
_entity.type
_entity.pdbx_description
1 polymer ?
#
loop_
_entity_poly.entity_id
_entity_poly.type
_entity_poly.pdbx_seq_one_letter_code
_entity_poly.pdbx_strand_id
1 'polypeptide(L)'
;MYTPVNEDYSDGRKVIVKYRNATQEVGVDRFVAMVLAKRLYMSSEVEVLKAESIMIRTDVYRLMGEQMIIDSSELGMEYMTTQQMKSKWGKDYEDNYNLVKDCTAATSGLAIRYNDKYIEARYTYITSGSTLSGASILGDEYAYLSAVECNNDKNAQDYLVVKTISNKDFVNSFEKKYDSIN
;
A
#
# COMPACT_ATOMS: atom_id res chain seq x y z
N MET A 1 12.24 4.48 29.00
CA MET A 1 13.11 5.53 28.43
C MET A 1 13.06 5.35 26.91
N TYR A 2 12.37 6.23 26.22
CA TYR A 2 12.14 6.17 24.76
C TYR A 2 13.43 6.61 24.06
N THR A 3 14.07 5.71 23.34
CA THR A 3 15.16 6.07 22.43
C THR A 3 14.52 6.47 21.10
N PRO A 4 14.66 7.71 20.62
CA PRO A 4 14.19 8.03 19.29
C PRO A 4 14.99 7.18 18.30
N VAL A 5 14.30 6.26 17.63
CA VAL A 5 14.86 5.56 16.47
C VAL A 5 15.21 6.65 15.46
N ASN A 6 16.48 6.71 15.09
CA ASN A 6 16.98 7.67 14.10
C ASN A 6 16.13 7.47 12.83
N GLU A 7 15.36 8.47 12.45
CA GLU A 7 14.28 8.36 11.45
C GLU A 7 14.80 8.26 10.01
N ASP A 8 16.11 8.16 9.81
CA ASP A 8 16.70 8.32 8.48
C ASP A 8 17.75 7.24 8.17
N TYR A 9 17.28 6.01 7.96
CA TYR A 9 18.10 4.97 7.31
C TYR A 9 18.01 5.00 5.77
N SER A 10 17.34 6.02 5.21
CA SER A 10 17.01 6.11 3.79
C SER A 10 18.11 6.81 2.98
N ASP A 11 19.36 6.39 3.01
CA ASP A 11 20.44 6.88 2.12
C ASP A 11 20.38 8.40 1.77
N GLY A 12 19.66 9.21 2.57
CA GLY A 12 19.44 10.65 2.37
C GLY A 12 18.31 11.01 1.39
N ARG A 13 17.61 10.04 0.82
CA ARG A 13 16.49 10.29 -0.09
C ARG A 13 15.25 10.82 0.63
N LYS A 14 14.55 11.74 -0.02
CA LYS A 14 13.40 12.43 0.57
C LYS A 14 12.19 12.49 -0.35
N VAL A 15 11.02 12.59 0.27
CA VAL A 15 9.74 12.81 -0.40
C VAL A 15 9.18 14.16 0.05
N ILE A 16 8.76 14.98 -0.89
CA ILE A 16 8.03 16.22 -0.61
C ILE A 16 6.56 15.87 -0.41
N VAL A 17 6.07 16.04 0.81
CA VAL A 17 4.66 15.84 1.15
C VAL A 17 3.93 17.17 1.28
N LYS A 18 2.68 17.19 0.82
CA LYS A 18 1.83 18.39 0.85
C LYS A 18 0.64 18.18 1.77
N TYR A 19 0.36 19.16 2.59
CA TYR A 19 -0.86 19.19 3.40
C TYR A 19 -1.39 20.62 3.48
N ARG A 20 -2.58 20.86 2.94
CA ARG A 20 -3.15 22.22 2.76
C ARG A 20 -2.16 23.11 1.99
N ASN A 21 -1.71 24.21 2.61
CA ASN A 21 -0.75 25.15 2.01
C ASN A 21 0.69 24.94 2.51
N ALA A 22 0.96 23.86 3.24
CA ALA A 22 2.29 23.54 3.75
C ALA A 22 2.93 22.41 2.96
N THR A 23 4.22 22.54 2.72
CA THR A 23 5.09 21.52 2.12
C THR A 23 6.14 21.12 3.11
N GLN A 24 6.46 19.84 3.21
CA GLN A 24 7.50 19.33 4.09
C GLN A 24 8.30 18.23 3.36
N GLU A 25 9.61 18.27 3.49
CA GLU A 25 10.48 17.14 3.12
C GLU A 25 10.51 16.13 4.26
N VAL A 26 10.29 14.87 3.94
CA VAL A 26 10.38 13.74 4.88
C VAL A 26 11.27 12.67 4.30
N GLY A 27 12.03 11.94 5.12
CA GLY A 27 12.79 10.78 4.70
C GLY A 27 11.86 9.68 4.18
N VAL A 28 12.40 8.78 3.34
CA VAL A 28 11.61 7.69 2.71
C VAL A 28 10.91 6.83 3.76
N ASP A 29 11.57 6.43 4.85
CA ASP A 29 10.95 5.58 5.87
C ASP A 29 9.76 6.29 6.57
N ARG A 30 9.86 7.60 6.79
CA ARG A 30 8.74 8.37 7.32
C ARG A 30 7.57 8.43 6.32
N PHE A 31 7.86 8.58 5.03
CA PHE A 31 6.83 8.54 4.00
C PHE A 31 6.18 7.16 3.92
N VAL A 32 6.97 6.07 4.00
CA VAL A 32 6.46 4.69 4.07
C VAL A 32 5.48 4.53 5.24
N ALA A 33 5.84 5.04 6.43
CA ALA A 33 4.95 5.02 7.59
C ALA A 33 3.64 5.81 7.36
N MET A 34 3.70 6.93 6.65
CA MET A 34 2.52 7.73 6.29
C MET A 34 1.60 7.02 5.31
N VAL A 35 2.16 6.28 4.33
CA VAL A 35 1.40 5.45 3.38
C VAL A 35 0.80 4.23 4.10
N LEU A 36 1.60 3.54 4.93
CA LEU A 36 1.15 2.40 5.72
C LEU A 36 -0.03 2.78 6.64
N ALA A 37 0.06 3.93 7.31
CA ALA A 37 -1.01 4.47 8.14
C ALA A 37 -2.33 4.70 7.39
N LYS A 38 -2.27 5.02 6.10
CA LYS A 38 -3.46 5.16 5.25
C LYS A 38 -4.09 3.81 4.95
N ARG A 39 -3.26 2.78 4.73
CA ARG A 39 -3.67 1.41 4.39
C ARG A 39 -4.02 0.55 5.60
N LEU A 40 -3.58 0.94 6.81
CA LEU A 40 -3.73 0.16 8.03
C LEU A 40 -5.19 -0.19 8.33
N TYR A 41 -5.47 -1.48 8.36
CA TYR A 41 -6.63 -2.04 9.04
C TYR A 41 -6.21 -2.38 10.47
N MET A 42 -7.02 -1.99 11.47
CA MET A 42 -6.71 -2.14 12.90
C MET A 42 -6.48 -3.60 13.34
N SER A 43 -6.91 -4.55 12.52
CA SER A 43 -6.77 -6.00 12.74
C SER A 43 -5.58 -6.62 12.00
N SER A 44 -4.73 -5.81 11.36
CA SER A 44 -3.61 -6.38 10.59
C SER A 44 -2.54 -6.92 11.51
N GLU A 45 -2.04 -8.12 11.20
CA GLU A 45 -0.92 -8.74 11.89
C GLU A 45 0.38 -7.95 11.67
N VAL A 46 1.23 -7.89 12.68
CA VAL A 46 2.51 -7.13 12.65
C VAL A 46 3.38 -7.51 11.46
N GLU A 47 3.47 -8.81 11.14
CA GLU A 47 4.29 -9.28 10.02
C GLU A 47 3.72 -8.88 8.65
N VAL A 48 2.40 -8.73 8.53
CA VAL A 48 1.76 -8.17 7.34
C VAL A 48 2.12 -6.69 7.18
N LEU A 49 2.08 -5.90 8.26
CA LEU A 49 2.47 -4.50 8.24
C LEU A 49 3.94 -4.30 7.88
N LYS A 50 4.83 -5.18 8.36
CA LYS A 50 6.25 -5.19 7.97
C LYS A 50 6.42 -5.52 6.48
N ALA A 51 5.71 -6.53 5.98
CA ALA A 51 5.74 -6.89 4.56
C ALA A 51 5.24 -5.73 3.68
N GLU A 52 4.13 -5.08 4.05
CA GLU A 52 3.64 -3.90 3.36
C GLU A 52 4.64 -2.72 3.39
N SER A 53 5.34 -2.52 4.50
CA SER A 53 6.38 -1.49 4.60
C SER A 53 7.50 -1.72 3.59
N ILE A 54 7.95 -2.97 3.40
CA ILE A 54 8.96 -3.34 2.40
C ILE A 54 8.41 -3.09 0.98
N MET A 55 7.17 -3.47 0.70
CA MET A 55 6.54 -3.29 -0.60
C MET A 55 6.40 -1.80 -0.95
N ILE A 56 5.89 -0.99 -0.02
CA ILE A 56 5.74 0.46 -0.22
C ILE A 56 7.11 1.10 -0.49
N ARG A 57 8.13 0.76 0.31
CA ARG A 57 9.49 1.27 0.14
C ARG A 57 10.08 0.87 -1.21
N THR A 58 9.85 -0.35 -1.64
CA THR A 58 10.27 -0.86 -2.96
C THR A 58 9.68 -0.02 -4.09
N ASP A 59 8.38 0.26 -4.05
CA ASP A 59 7.72 1.09 -5.04
C ASP A 59 8.19 2.56 -4.99
N VAL A 60 8.43 3.11 -3.79
CA VAL A 60 9.01 4.45 -3.65
C VAL A 60 10.36 4.52 -4.34
N TYR A 61 11.28 3.60 -4.05
CA TYR A 61 12.60 3.59 -4.69
C TYR A 61 12.54 3.34 -6.20
N ARG A 62 11.64 2.47 -6.64
CA ARG A 62 11.42 2.21 -8.07
C ARG A 62 10.99 3.47 -8.81
N LEU A 63 10.04 4.23 -8.25
CA LEU A 63 9.52 5.45 -8.85
C LEU A 63 10.49 6.64 -8.73
N MET A 64 11.27 6.71 -7.66
CA MET A 64 12.33 7.72 -7.51
C MET A 64 13.47 7.52 -8.53
N GLY A 65 13.79 6.27 -8.90
CA GLY A 65 14.94 5.99 -9.74
C GLY A 65 16.24 6.56 -9.12
N GLU A 66 16.92 7.43 -9.84
CA GLU A 66 18.15 8.09 -9.39
C GLU A 66 17.90 9.41 -8.62
N GLN A 67 16.66 9.84 -8.49
CA GLN A 67 16.34 11.10 -7.83
C GLN A 67 16.56 10.99 -6.32
N MET A 68 17.16 12.04 -5.74
CA MET A 68 17.32 12.16 -4.29
C MET A 68 16.09 12.75 -3.61
N ILE A 69 15.28 13.50 -4.34
CA ILE A 69 14.05 14.13 -3.85
C ILE A 69 12.98 13.96 -4.92
N ILE A 70 11.78 13.54 -4.49
CA ILE A 70 10.60 13.38 -5.36
C ILE A 70 9.36 14.03 -4.71
N ASP A 71 8.45 14.57 -5.52
CA ASP A 71 7.14 15.04 -5.02
C ASP A 71 6.20 13.84 -4.82
N SER A 72 5.48 13.80 -3.71
CA SER A 72 4.54 12.71 -3.39
C SER A 72 3.44 12.51 -4.44
N SER A 73 3.12 13.55 -5.21
CA SER A 73 2.16 13.45 -6.32
C SER A 73 2.66 12.59 -7.48
N GLU A 74 3.98 12.49 -7.67
CA GLU A 74 4.59 11.64 -8.70
C GLU A 74 4.59 10.16 -8.29
N LEU A 75 4.52 9.88 -6.98
CA LEU A 75 4.45 8.51 -6.47
C LEU A 75 3.05 7.88 -6.62
N GLY A 76 2.00 8.68 -6.79
CA GLY A 76 0.63 8.19 -6.92
C GLY A 76 0.13 7.41 -5.70
N MET A 77 0.75 7.58 -4.53
CA MET A 77 0.41 6.88 -3.30
C MET A 77 -0.39 7.77 -2.36
N GLU A 78 -1.52 7.26 -1.88
CA GLU A 78 -2.25 7.93 -0.81
C GLU A 78 -1.50 7.78 0.52
N TYR A 79 -1.43 8.85 1.29
CA TYR A 79 -0.78 8.87 2.61
C TYR A 79 -1.59 9.69 3.62
N MET A 80 -1.27 9.53 4.89
CA MET A 80 -1.83 10.34 5.97
C MET A 80 -0.73 11.15 6.65
N THR A 81 -1.02 12.46 6.83
CA THR A 81 -0.20 13.32 7.70
C THR A 81 -0.46 12.98 9.17
N THR A 82 0.46 13.37 10.06
CA THR A 82 0.28 13.19 11.51
C THR A 82 -1.04 13.77 12.02
N GLN A 83 -1.48 14.92 11.48
CA GLN A 83 -2.75 15.50 11.88
C GLN A 83 -3.96 14.68 11.43
N GLN A 84 -3.89 14.10 10.24
CA GLN A 84 -4.94 13.19 9.74
C GLN A 84 -4.98 11.89 10.54
N MET A 85 -3.81 11.33 10.93
CA MET A 85 -3.71 10.17 11.81
C MET A 85 -4.36 10.46 13.17
N LYS A 86 -4.04 11.60 13.80
CA LYS A 86 -4.67 12.02 15.07
C LYS A 86 -6.18 12.14 14.95
N SER A 87 -6.66 12.75 13.86
CA SER A 87 -8.09 12.90 13.62
C SER A 87 -8.80 11.55 13.38
N LYS A 88 -8.15 10.62 12.66
CA LYS A 88 -8.74 9.31 12.33
C LYS A 88 -8.75 8.37 13.52
N TRP A 89 -7.66 8.32 14.29
CA TRP A 89 -7.48 7.33 15.35
C TRP A 89 -7.88 7.83 16.73
N GLY A 90 -8.02 9.15 16.92
CA GLY A 90 -8.49 9.74 18.20
C GLY A 90 -7.67 9.27 19.39
N LYS A 91 -8.32 8.57 20.33
CA LYS A 91 -7.68 8.03 21.55
C LYS A 91 -6.64 6.93 21.25
N ASP A 92 -6.79 6.21 20.15
CA ASP A 92 -5.92 5.10 19.76
C ASP A 92 -4.72 5.58 18.90
N TYR A 93 -4.52 6.90 18.81
CA TYR A 93 -3.47 7.50 17.97
C TYR A 93 -2.07 7.04 18.38
N GLU A 94 -1.72 7.09 19.65
CA GLU A 94 -0.37 6.77 20.11
C GLU A 94 -0.02 5.30 19.84
N ASP A 95 -0.93 4.38 20.13
CA ASP A 95 -0.71 2.95 19.91
C ASP A 95 -0.57 2.63 18.41
N ASN A 96 -1.46 3.15 17.59
CA ASN A 96 -1.42 2.95 16.15
C ASN A 96 -0.21 3.62 15.49
N TYR A 97 0.15 4.81 15.94
CA TYR A 97 1.33 5.51 15.44
C TYR A 97 2.62 4.76 15.77
N ASN A 98 2.75 4.26 17.01
CA ASN A 98 3.88 3.45 17.43
C ASN A 98 3.95 2.14 16.64
N LEU A 99 2.85 1.45 16.44
CA LEU A 99 2.79 0.22 15.65
C LEU A 99 3.29 0.45 14.21
N VAL A 100 2.79 1.46 13.52
CA VAL A 100 3.23 1.79 12.16
C VAL A 100 4.71 2.16 12.12
N LYS A 101 5.16 2.98 13.06
CA LYS A 101 6.56 3.40 13.18
C LYS A 101 7.49 2.22 13.43
N ASP A 102 7.14 1.33 14.36
CA ASP A 102 7.94 0.17 14.73
C ASP A 102 8.04 -0.83 13.56
N CYS A 103 6.93 -1.10 12.85
CA CYS A 103 6.94 -1.96 11.67
C CYS A 103 7.83 -1.39 10.56
N THR A 104 7.74 -0.07 10.31
CA THR A 104 8.56 0.59 9.30
C THR A 104 10.05 0.60 9.68
N ALA A 105 10.36 0.88 10.95
CA ALA A 105 11.72 0.89 11.46
C ALA A 105 12.36 -0.50 11.44
N ALA A 106 11.59 -1.55 11.81
CA ALA A 106 12.06 -2.93 11.80
C ALA A 106 12.42 -3.44 10.39
N THR A 107 11.92 -2.78 9.35
CA THR A 107 12.17 -3.12 7.94
C THR A 107 12.97 -2.04 7.20
N SER A 108 13.55 -1.09 7.94
CA SER A 108 14.31 0.00 7.32
C SER A 108 15.44 -0.52 6.43
N GLY A 109 15.63 0.10 5.28
CA GLY A 109 16.62 -0.30 4.28
C GLY A 109 16.26 -1.55 3.47
N LEU A 110 15.19 -2.28 3.83
CA LEU A 110 14.76 -3.45 3.06
C LEU A 110 13.87 -3.05 1.88
N ALA A 111 14.25 -3.50 0.68
CA ALA A 111 13.46 -3.35 -0.54
C ALA A 111 13.67 -4.57 -1.45
N ILE A 112 12.71 -4.87 -2.31
CA ILE A 112 12.71 -6.06 -3.16
C ILE A 112 13.30 -5.71 -4.52
N ARG A 113 14.24 -6.52 -4.99
CA ARG A 113 14.87 -6.38 -6.31
C ARG A 113 14.78 -7.68 -7.10
N TYR A 114 14.69 -7.54 -8.40
CA TYR A 114 14.79 -8.63 -9.37
C TYR A 114 15.67 -8.17 -10.53
N ASN A 115 16.70 -8.95 -10.89
CA ASN A 115 17.67 -8.58 -11.91
C ASN A 115 18.24 -7.17 -11.70
N ASP A 116 18.68 -6.87 -10.45
CA ASP A 116 19.25 -5.60 -10.02
C ASP A 116 18.35 -4.36 -10.13
N LYS A 117 17.07 -4.53 -10.40
CA LYS A 117 16.07 -3.45 -10.44
C LYS A 117 15.04 -3.60 -9.33
N TYR A 118 14.58 -2.49 -8.78
CA TYR A 118 13.43 -2.51 -7.89
C TYR A 118 12.20 -2.99 -8.64
N ILE A 119 11.46 -3.93 -8.05
CA ILE A 119 10.24 -4.49 -8.64
C ILE A 119 9.05 -3.57 -8.46
N GLU A 120 8.00 -3.76 -9.26
CA GLU A 120 6.66 -3.29 -8.94
C GLU A 120 6.05 -4.24 -7.92
N ALA A 121 5.87 -3.76 -6.67
CA ALA A 121 5.40 -4.59 -5.57
C ALA A 121 3.87 -4.72 -5.59
N ARG A 122 3.37 -5.73 -6.27
CA ARG A 122 1.92 -6.02 -6.38
C ARG A 122 1.47 -6.98 -5.28
N TYR A 123 0.29 -6.73 -4.73
CA TYR A 123 -0.39 -7.65 -3.83
C TYR A 123 -1.87 -7.77 -4.17
N THR A 124 -2.50 -8.83 -3.69
CA THR A 124 -3.95 -9.01 -3.73
C THR A 124 -4.48 -9.24 -2.32
N TYR A 125 -5.66 -8.68 -2.02
CA TYR A 125 -6.25 -8.78 -0.69
C TYR A 125 -6.89 -10.15 -0.45
N ILE A 126 -7.66 -10.65 -1.42
CA ILE A 126 -8.32 -11.96 -1.38
C ILE A 126 -8.22 -12.57 -2.78
N THR A 127 -7.89 -13.86 -2.85
CA THR A 127 -7.88 -14.63 -4.10
C THR A 127 -9.00 -15.65 -4.12
N SER A 128 -9.29 -16.22 -5.28
CA SER A 128 -10.20 -17.36 -5.42
C SER A 128 -9.56 -18.70 -5.07
N GLY A 129 -8.43 -18.71 -4.35
CA GLY A 129 -7.69 -19.88 -3.91
C GLY A 129 -6.24 -19.90 -4.38
N SER A 130 -5.89 -19.12 -5.42
CA SER A 130 -4.52 -18.93 -5.88
C SER A 130 -4.35 -17.61 -6.62
N THR A 131 -3.13 -17.07 -6.64
CA THR A 131 -2.75 -16.02 -7.57
C THR A 131 -2.38 -16.62 -8.92
N LEU A 132 -2.29 -15.77 -9.93
CA LEU A 132 -1.81 -16.15 -11.25
C LEU A 132 -0.34 -15.73 -11.42
N SER A 133 0.38 -16.42 -12.33
CA SER A 133 1.75 -16.04 -12.66
C SER A 133 1.78 -14.67 -13.35
N GLY A 134 2.64 -13.77 -12.87
CA GLY A 134 2.86 -12.46 -13.49
C GLY A 134 3.30 -12.58 -14.94
N ALA A 135 4.22 -13.50 -15.23
CA ALA A 135 4.68 -13.73 -16.61
C ALA A 135 3.55 -14.09 -17.58
N SER A 136 2.56 -14.87 -17.13
CA SER A 136 1.47 -15.32 -18.00
C SER A 136 0.41 -14.24 -18.25
N ILE A 137 0.31 -13.21 -17.40
CA ILE A 137 -0.76 -12.19 -17.48
C ILE A 137 -0.23 -10.82 -17.84
N LEU A 138 0.96 -10.47 -17.32
CA LEU A 138 1.52 -9.13 -17.40
C LEU A 138 2.72 -9.05 -18.36
N GLY A 139 3.37 -10.20 -18.66
CA GLY A 139 4.56 -10.29 -19.48
C GLY A 139 5.78 -10.82 -18.72
N ASP A 140 6.81 -11.21 -19.47
CA ASP A 140 8.01 -11.87 -18.94
C ASP A 140 8.78 -11.04 -17.91
N GLU A 141 8.68 -9.72 -17.98
CA GLU A 141 9.26 -8.80 -16.99
C GLU A 141 8.70 -8.98 -15.58
N TYR A 142 7.52 -9.61 -15.44
CA TYR A 142 6.87 -9.93 -14.17
C TYR A 142 7.07 -11.39 -13.74
N ALA A 143 8.08 -12.09 -14.28
CA ALA A 143 8.39 -13.47 -13.92
C ALA A 143 8.70 -13.69 -12.42
N TYR A 144 9.05 -12.61 -11.69
CA TYR A 144 9.23 -12.65 -10.25
C TYR A 144 7.91 -12.81 -9.46
N LEU A 145 6.75 -12.57 -10.08
CA LEU A 145 5.43 -12.83 -9.51
C LEU A 145 5.00 -14.26 -9.84
N SER A 146 5.42 -15.20 -9.02
CA SER A 146 5.00 -16.61 -9.16
C SER A 146 3.54 -16.79 -8.76
N ALA A 147 2.87 -17.80 -9.30
CA ALA A 147 1.59 -18.24 -8.79
C ALA A 147 1.75 -18.80 -7.36
N VAL A 148 0.87 -18.41 -6.45
CA VAL A 148 0.88 -18.83 -5.03
C VAL A 148 -0.49 -19.35 -4.64
N GLU A 149 -0.52 -20.48 -3.95
CA GLU A 149 -1.74 -21.02 -3.36
C GLU A 149 -2.12 -20.22 -2.11
N CYS A 150 -3.38 -19.77 -2.05
CA CYS A 150 -3.95 -18.97 -0.98
C CYS A 150 -5.16 -19.67 -0.37
N ASN A 151 -4.98 -20.90 0.10
CA ASN A 151 -6.05 -21.78 0.55
C ASN A 151 -6.86 -21.24 1.73
N ASN A 152 -6.31 -20.31 2.51
CA ASN A 152 -6.98 -19.71 3.66
C ASN A 152 -7.92 -18.56 3.27
N ASP A 153 -7.81 -18.01 2.07
CA ASP A 153 -8.63 -16.89 1.61
C ASP A 153 -10.13 -17.22 1.61
N LYS A 154 -10.48 -18.50 1.40
CA LYS A 154 -11.87 -18.99 1.50
C LYS A 154 -12.53 -18.77 2.86
N ASN A 155 -11.73 -18.52 3.92
CA ASN A 155 -12.22 -18.23 5.26
C ASN A 155 -12.38 -16.72 5.51
N ALA A 156 -11.97 -15.87 4.57
CA ALA A 156 -12.12 -14.43 4.71
C ALA A 156 -13.59 -14.01 4.66
N GLN A 157 -13.95 -13.03 5.48
CA GLN A 157 -15.34 -12.54 5.59
C GLN A 157 -15.91 -12.10 4.24
N ASP A 158 -15.11 -11.51 3.38
CA ASP A 158 -15.51 -10.96 2.08
C ASP A 158 -15.19 -11.89 0.90
N TYR A 159 -14.85 -13.16 1.16
CA TYR A 159 -14.50 -14.14 0.11
C TYR A 159 -15.63 -14.36 -0.89
N LEU A 160 -16.88 -14.41 -0.41
CA LEU A 160 -18.07 -14.56 -1.23
C LEU A 160 -19.15 -13.56 -0.81
N VAL A 161 -19.43 -12.61 -1.68
CA VAL A 161 -20.53 -11.66 -1.50
C VAL A 161 -21.61 -11.94 -2.52
N VAL A 162 -22.81 -12.30 -2.05
CA VAL A 162 -23.99 -12.52 -2.91
C VAL A 162 -24.87 -11.28 -2.86
N LYS A 163 -25.10 -10.67 -4.01
CA LYS A 163 -26.10 -9.60 -4.18
C LYS A 163 -27.21 -10.08 -5.09
N THR A 164 -28.45 -10.01 -4.58
CA THR A 164 -29.65 -10.26 -5.40
C THR A 164 -30.23 -8.92 -5.83
N ILE A 165 -30.37 -8.74 -7.13
CA ILE A 165 -31.04 -7.57 -7.72
C ILE A 165 -32.23 -8.03 -8.55
N SER A 166 -33.29 -7.24 -8.59
CA SER A 166 -34.43 -7.53 -9.46
C SER A 166 -34.06 -7.34 -10.94
N ASN A 167 -34.70 -8.09 -11.85
CA ASN A 167 -34.49 -7.88 -13.28
C ASN A 167 -34.75 -6.42 -13.70
N LYS A 168 -35.76 -5.77 -13.09
CA LYS A 168 -36.08 -4.37 -13.34
C LYS A 168 -34.94 -3.44 -12.93
N ASP A 169 -34.34 -3.64 -11.75
CA ASP A 169 -33.23 -2.80 -11.28
C ASP A 169 -31.96 -3.04 -12.09
N PHE A 170 -31.75 -4.27 -12.54
CA PHE A 170 -30.64 -4.60 -13.44
C PHE A 170 -30.78 -3.83 -14.76
N VAL A 171 -31.94 -3.96 -15.44
CA VAL A 171 -32.21 -3.26 -16.71
C VAL A 171 -32.10 -1.75 -16.55
N ASN A 172 -32.74 -1.16 -15.53
CA ASN A 172 -32.68 0.28 -15.28
C ASN A 172 -31.24 0.78 -15.04
N SER A 173 -30.43 -0.02 -14.34
CA SER A 173 -29.02 0.34 -14.08
C SER A 173 -28.18 0.29 -15.35
N PHE A 174 -28.49 -0.63 -16.24
CA PHE A 174 -27.84 -0.79 -17.53
C PHE A 174 -28.22 0.36 -18.49
N GLU A 175 -29.50 0.64 -18.63
CA GLU A 175 -30.03 1.73 -19.46
C GLU A 175 -29.51 3.11 -19.00
N LYS A 176 -29.40 3.33 -17.68
CA LYS A 176 -28.85 4.58 -17.13
C LYS A 176 -27.39 4.81 -17.47
N LYS A 177 -26.62 3.73 -17.66
CA LYS A 177 -25.17 3.80 -17.92
C LYS A 177 -24.84 3.77 -19.41
N TYR A 178 -25.67 3.13 -20.20
CA TYR A 178 -25.48 2.93 -21.63
C TYR A 178 -26.73 3.46 -22.34
N ASP A 179 -26.78 4.79 -22.56
CA ASP A 179 -27.83 5.40 -23.38
C ASP A 179 -27.86 4.73 -24.76
N SER A 180 -28.90 3.94 -24.99
CA SER A 180 -29.18 3.22 -26.24
C SER A 180 -28.17 2.13 -26.64
N ILE A 181 -28.36 0.93 -26.15
CA ILE A 181 -28.00 -0.26 -26.93
C ILE A 181 -29.23 -0.53 -27.82
N ASN A 182 -29.21 0.00 -29.02
CA ASN A 182 -30.09 -0.42 -30.10
C ASN A 182 -29.53 -1.69 -30.74
#